data_c2edb63d3ea0bab61f2648f7ec9469f3
#
_entry.id   c2edb63d3ea0bab61f2648f7ec9469f3
#
_cell.length_a   1.000
_cell.length_b   1.000
_cell.length_c   1.000
_cell.angle_alpha   90.00
_cell.angle_beta   90.00
_cell.angle_gamma   90.00
#
_symmetry.space_group_name_H-M   'P 1'
#
loop_
_entity.id
_entity.type
_entity.pdbx_description
1 polymer ?
#
loop_
_entity_poly.entity_id
_entity_poly.type
_entity_poly.pdbx_seq_one_letter_code
_entity_poly.pdbx_strand_id
1 'polypeptide(L)'
;IKIGDAIPHEMDRFSVEQLENCVAVFPVRDDGTEMMWGITPEECRVRAAKGYIKAAKYTPNKPQQFVMQYLMSGTIKDINDGKITVTGYASDGSVEAENSETRNIMPKSQWSFDTHDARDYGSKILKAMLGDRFDFPKSLYAVHDCLNYFEKRKPNALIIDFFAGSGTTMHAVNLLNAEDGGHRRCIMVTNNEVSADEAKMLKDKGYQPGDTEWEKLGIAHYVTWPRTVCSIEGHDVNGNPLKGNYIGSDIPMADGFKANAAFFKLGFLDPTAVSLGMRFSEMLPTLWLKAGAKGKCPELSSEQIPDTVSYTHLRAHET
;
A
#
# COMPACT_ATOMS: atom_id res chain seq x y z
N ILE A 1 39.45 -8.86 -16.37
CA ILE A 1 39.35 -9.63 -17.62
C ILE A 1 38.47 -8.82 -18.56
N LYS A 2 38.96 -8.47 -19.73
CA LYS A 2 38.20 -7.79 -20.76
C LYS A 2 37.59 -8.81 -21.72
N ILE A 3 36.43 -8.50 -22.27
CA ILE A 3 35.83 -9.29 -23.32
C ILE A 3 36.59 -9.07 -24.62
N GLY A 4 37.04 -10.13 -25.20
CA GLY A 4 37.68 -10.13 -26.52
C GLY A 4 36.67 -10.19 -27.67
N ASP A 5 37.09 -10.68 -28.84
CA ASP A 5 36.21 -10.82 -29.99
C ASP A 5 35.29 -12.07 -29.89
N ALA A 6 34.19 -12.04 -30.61
CA ALA A 6 33.27 -13.16 -30.68
C ALA A 6 33.81 -14.21 -31.69
N ILE A 7 33.78 -15.46 -31.26
CA ILE A 7 34.21 -16.60 -32.10
C ILE A 7 33.16 -16.79 -33.21
N PRO A 8 33.60 -17.03 -34.48
CA PRO A 8 32.67 -17.36 -35.57
C PRO A 8 31.79 -18.56 -35.25
N HIS A 9 30.54 -18.53 -35.72
CA HIS A 9 29.56 -19.58 -35.43
C HIS A 9 29.95 -20.98 -35.96
N GLU A 10 30.70 -21.00 -37.04
CA GLU A 10 31.14 -22.23 -37.71
C GLU A 10 32.33 -22.91 -37.02
N MET A 11 33.00 -22.25 -36.10
CA MET A 11 34.13 -22.79 -35.35
C MET A 11 33.63 -23.62 -34.16
N ASP A 12 34.06 -24.87 -34.11
CA ASP A 12 33.87 -25.70 -32.93
C ASP A 12 34.91 -25.37 -31.84
N ARG A 13 34.63 -25.80 -30.60
CA ARG A 13 35.49 -25.50 -29.46
C ARG A 13 36.88 -26.13 -29.49
N PHE A 14 37.10 -27.13 -30.30
CA PHE A 14 38.35 -27.82 -30.42
C PHE A 14 39.25 -27.24 -31.52
N SER A 15 38.66 -26.49 -32.46
CA SER A 15 39.35 -25.88 -33.60
C SER A 15 39.84 -24.45 -33.34
N VAL A 16 39.47 -23.84 -32.21
CA VAL A 16 39.85 -22.47 -31.91
C VAL A 16 41.30 -22.41 -31.42
N GLU A 17 42.17 -21.73 -32.16
CA GLU A 17 43.49 -21.35 -31.68
C GLU A 17 43.35 -20.40 -30.49
N GLN A 18 44.00 -20.77 -29.38
CA GLN A 18 44.06 -19.87 -28.22
C GLN A 18 45.10 -18.78 -28.50
N LEU A 19 44.65 -17.56 -28.55
CA LEU A 19 45.51 -16.38 -28.63
C LEU A 19 46.25 -16.17 -27.29
N GLU A 20 47.48 -15.67 -27.34
CA GLU A 20 48.24 -15.32 -26.13
C GLU A 20 47.38 -14.42 -25.21
N ASN A 21 47.31 -14.77 -23.93
CA ASN A 21 46.55 -14.07 -22.89
C ASN A 21 45.03 -14.06 -23.09
N CYS A 22 44.46 -14.90 -23.94
CA CYS A 22 43.04 -15.04 -24.15
C CYS A 22 42.55 -16.45 -23.84
N VAL A 23 41.34 -16.59 -23.38
CA VAL A 23 40.65 -17.86 -23.17
C VAL A 23 39.38 -17.89 -24.00
N ALA A 24 39.24 -18.91 -24.87
CA ALA A 24 38.01 -19.14 -25.59
C ALA A 24 36.94 -19.72 -24.64
N VAL A 25 35.81 -19.07 -24.52
CA VAL A 25 34.71 -19.50 -23.67
C VAL A 25 33.52 -19.92 -24.51
N PHE A 26 33.15 -21.19 -24.37
CA PHE A 26 32.00 -21.78 -25.03
C PHE A 26 30.89 -22.08 -24.02
N PRO A 27 29.61 -22.04 -24.43
CA PRO A 27 28.50 -22.40 -23.56
C PRO A 27 28.41 -23.92 -23.42
N VAL A 28 28.96 -24.45 -22.33
CA VAL A 28 29.00 -25.87 -22.03
C VAL A 28 28.45 -26.12 -20.63
N ARG A 29 27.58 -27.12 -20.51
CA ARG A 29 27.05 -27.56 -19.20
C ARG A 29 28.11 -28.34 -18.42
N ASP A 30 27.84 -28.52 -17.12
CA ASP A 30 28.74 -29.27 -16.21
C ASP A 30 28.93 -30.75 -16.66
N ASP A 31 27.98 -31.33 -17.39
CA ASP A 31 28.05 -32.67 -17.98
C ASP A 31 28.81 -32.71 -19.31
N GLY A 32 29.34 -31.57 -19.77
CA GLY A 32 30.05 -31.46 -21.04
C GLY A 32 29.15 -31.23 -22.26
N THR A 33 27.84 -31.18 -22.11
CA THR A 33 26.90 -30.94 -23.21
C THR A 33 27.06 -29.52 -23.73
N GLU A 34 27.19 -29.35 -25.03
CA GLU A 34 27.26 -28.05 -25.69
C GLU A 34 25.89 -27.36 -25.71
N MET A 35 25.92 -26.06 -25.54
CA MET A 35 24.75 -25.20 -25.62
C MET A 35 24.97 -24.07 -26.63
N MET A 36 23.98 -23.26 -26.84
CA MET A 36 24.09 -22.02 -27.63
C MET A 36 23.94 -20.80 -26.73
N TRP A 37 24.73 -19.77 -27.01
CA TRP A 37 24.47 -18.47 -26.43
C TRP A 37 23.12 -17.94 -26.96
N GLY A 38 22.39 -17.22 -26.14
CA GLY A 38 21.13 -16.57 -26.55
C GLY A 38 21.31 -15.31 -27.40
N ILE A 39 22.53 -15.08 -27.92
CA ILE A 39 22.87 -13.96 -28.81
C ILE A 39 23.79 -14.48 -29.94
N THR A 40 23.67 -13.87 -31.14
CA THR A 40 24.54 -14.18 -32.27
C THR A 40 25.95 -13.59 -32.09
N PRO A 41 26.98 -14.09 -32.81
CA PRO A 41 28.30 -13.49 -32.77
C PRO A 41 28.32 -11.99 -33.11
N GLU A 42 27.53 -11.56 -34.08
CA GLU A 42 27.40 -10.14 -34.46
C GLU A 42 26.84 -9.31 -33.33
N GLU A 43 25.77 -9.78 -32.68
CA GLU A 43 25.18 -9.11 -31.54
C GLU A 43 26.13 -9.13 -30.33
N CYS A 44 26.90 -10.19 -30.14
CA CYS A 44 27.94 -10.28 -29.12
C CYS A 44 28.99 -9.17 -29.31
N ARG A 45 29.50 -8.96 -30.53
CA ARG A 45 30.46 -7.87 -30.84
C ARG A 45 29.91 -6.52 -30.52
N VAL A 46 28.65 -6.25 -30.95
CA VAL A 46 27.96 -4.96 -30.67
C VAL A 46 27.81 -4.74 -29.19
N ARG A 47 27.38 -5.74 -28.42
CA ARG A 47 27.21 -5.63 -26.98
C ARG A 47 28.54 -5.52 -26.26
N ALA A 48 29.56 -6.26 -26.66
CA ALA A 48 30.90 -6.16 -26.08
C ALA A 48 31.51 -4.77 -26.27
N ALA A 49 31.39 -4.20 -27.48
CA ALA A 49 31.87 -2.85 -27.77
C ALA A 49 31.21 -1.76 -26.92
N LYS A 50 29.97 -1.98 -26.45
CA LYS A 50 29.21 -1.09 -25.56
C LYS A 50 29.37 -1.40 -24.07
N GLY A 51 30.17 -2.41 -23.71
CA GLY A 51 30.32 -2.86 -22.33
C GLY A 51 29.10 -3.63 -21.79
N TYR A 52 28.24 -4.14 -22.64
CA TYR A 52 27.01 -4.86 -22.25
C TYR A 52 27.22 -6.34 -22.00
N ILE A 53 28.45 -6.80 -22.03
CA ILE A 53 28.87 -8.19 -21.71
C ILE A 53 29.99 -8.14 -20.68
N LYS A 54 29.95 -9.08 -19.73
CA LYS A 54 31.06 -9.27 -18.77
C LYS A 54 31.30 -10.72 -18.45
N ALA A 55 32.56 -11.05 -18.12
CA ALA A 55 32.92 -12.30 -17.50
C ALA A 55 32.77 -12.17 -15.97
N ALA A 56 31.71 -12.80 -15.42
CA ALA A 56 31.36 -12.58 -14.02
C ALA A 56 32.17 -13.47 -13.07
N LYS A 57 32.03 -14.79 -13.15
CA LYS A 57 32.68 -15.72 -12.22
C LYS A 57 33.65 -16.64 -12.96
N TYR A 58 34.88 -16.72 -12.42
CA TYR A 58 35.87 -17.73 -12.87
C TYR A 58 35.68 -19.05 -12.11
N THR A 59 35.55 -20.14 -12.86
CA THR A 59 35.31 -21.48 -12.33
C THR A 59 36.27 -22.48 -13.05
N PRO A 60 37.54 -22.54 -12.62
CA PRO A 60 38.61 -23.23 -13.36
C PRO A 60 38.35 -24.74 -13.55
N ASN A 61 37.58 -25.36 -12.69
CA ASN A 61 37.31 -26.80 -12.69
C ASN A 61 36.02 -27.17 -13.47
N LYS A 62 35.42 -26.22 -14.16
CA LYS A 62 34.21 -26.45 -14.97
C LYS A 62 34.54 -26.39 -16.46
N PRO A 63 33.81 -27.13 -17.31
CA PRO A 63 33.96 -27.04 -18.76
C PRO A 63 33.83 -25.62 -19.29
N GLN A 64 32.89 -24.86 -18.76
CA GLN A 64 32.78 -23.42 -18.98
C GLN A 64 33.50 -22.68 -17.85
N GLN A 65 34.71 -22.22 -18.08
CA GLN A 65 35.57 -21.60 -17.06
C GLN A 65 35.09 -20.23 -16.57
N PHE A 66 34.34 -19.52 -17.41
CA PHE A 66 33.79 -18.20 -17.05
C PHE A 66 32.28 -18.17 -17.20
N VAL A 67 31.59 -17.62 -16.18
CA VAL A 67 30.16 -17.28 -16.29
C VAL A 67 30.06 -16.00 -17.08
N MET A 68 29.51 -16.10 -18.29
CA MET A 68 29.27 -14.94 -19.14
C MET A 68 27.90 -14.34 -18.83
N GLN A 69 27.85 -13.02 -18.64
CA GLN A 69 26.61 -12.27 -18.45
C GLN A 69 26.49 -11.19 -19.52
N TYR A 70 25.29 -10.97 -20.01
CA TYR A 70 25.01 -9.91 -20.98
C TYR A 70 23.66 -9.24 -20.66
N LEU A 71 23.57 -7.95 -21.03
CA LEU A 71 22.31 -7.22 -20.86
C LEU A 71 21.27 -7.75 -21.86
N MET A 72 20.06 -7.96 -21.34
CA MET A 72 18.92 -8.35 -22.19
C MET A 72 18.47 -7.17 -23.06
N SER A 73 17.86 -7.46 -24.21
CA SER A 73 17.38 -6.43 -25.16
C SER A 73 16.42 -5.42 -24.52
N GLY A 74 15.59 -5.86 -23.53
CA GLY A 74 14.72 -4.96 -22.77
C GLY A 74 15.51 -3.96 -21.94
N THR A 75 16.57 -4.40 -21.26
CA THR A 75 17.44 -3.51 -20.47
C THR A 75 18.19 -2.52 -21.36
N ILE A 76 18.67 -2.99 -22.53
CA ILE A 76 19.32 -2.13 -23.53
C ILE A 76 18.35 -1.07 -24.05
N LYS A 77 17.09 -1.43 -24.28
CA LYS A 77 16.04 -0.50 -24.65
C LYS A 77 15.81 0.53 -23.52
N ASP A 78 15.72 0.10 -22.28
CA ASP A 78 15.51 1.00 -21.13
C ASP A 78 16.69 1.97 -20.95
N ILE A 79 17.94 1.57 -21.29
CA ILE A 79 19.10 2.48 -21.36
C ILE A 79 18.93 3.49 -22.48
N ASN A 80 18.54 3.04 -23.68
CA ASN A 80 18.34 3.95 -24.82
C ASN A 80 17.16 4.93 -24.60
N ASP A 81 16.14 4.51 -23.88
CA ASP A 81 14.98 5.32 -23.54
C ASP A 81 15.23 6.25 -22.30
N GLY A 82 16.43 6.21 -21.70
CA GLY A 82 16.81 7.04 -20.56
C GLY A 82 16.22 6.61 -19.20
N LYS A 83 15.58 5.45 -19.11
CA LYS A 83 15.05 4.90 -17.86
C LYS A 83 16.13 4.31 -16.98
N ILE A 84 17.22 3.90 -17.59
CA ILE A 84 18.43 3.43 -16.93
C ILE A 84 19.57 4.33 -17.39
N THR A 85 20.25 4.94 -16.42
CA THR A 85 21.39 5.82 -16.69
C THR A 85 22.70 5.04 -16.50
N VAL A 86 23.55 5.03 -17.52
CA VAL A 86 24.92 4.50 -17.40
C VAL A 86 25.74 5.53 -16.60
N THR A 87 26.21 5.12 -15.42
CA THR A 87 26.96 5.98 -14.50
C THR A 87 28.48 5.86 -14.66
N GLY A 88 28.94 4.78 -15.30
CA GLY A 88 30.36 4.53 -15.50
C GLY A 88 30.65 3.18 -16.16
N TYR A 89 31.93 2.80 -16.14
CA TYR A 89 32.42 1.52 -16.62
C TYR A 89 33.32 0.88 -15.56
N ALA A 90 33.07 -0.39 -15.29
CA ALA A 90 33.92 -1.20 -14.42
C ALA A 90 35.32 -1.43 -15.04
N SER A 91 36.25 -1.93 -14.25
CA SER A 91 37.63 -2.18 -14.68
C SER A 91 37.74 -3.24 -15.83
N ASP A 92 36.72 -4.07 -15.98
CA ASP A 92 36.60 -5.05 -17.07
C ASP A 92 35.98 -4.47 -18.35
N GLY A 93 35.58 -3.20 -18.33
CA GLY A 93 34.93 -2.50 -19.43
C GLY A 93 33.40 -2.70 -19.47
N SER A 94 32.82 -3.42 -18.52
CA SER A 94 31.36 -3.55 -18.44
C SER A 94 30.72 -2.28 -17.86
N VAL A 95 29.51 -1.94 -18.31
CA VAL A 95 28.78 -0.75 -17.84
C VAL A 95 28.34 -0.90 -16.37
N GLU A 96 28.46 0.21 -15.63
CA GLU A 96 27.81 0.44 -14.37
C GLU A 96 26.59 1.33 -14.62
N ALA A 97 25.43 0.93 -14.16
CA ALA A 97 24.19 1.63 -14.49
C ALA A 97 23.20 1.62 -13.30
N GLU A 98 22.48 2.70 -13.16
CA GLU A 98 21.46 2.89 -12.14
C GLU A 98 20.09 3.17 -12.80
N ASN A 99 19.03 2.70 -12.15
CA ASN A 99 17.68 3.03 -12.60
C ASN A 99 17.40 4.51 -12.34
N SER A 100 17.05 5.26 -13.36
CA SER A 100 16.65 6.67 -13.25
C SER A 100 15.32 6.85 -12.53
N GLU A 101 14.48 5.81 -12.50
CA GLU A 101 13.21 5.77 -11.82
C GLU A 101 13.06 4.48 -11.00
N THR A 102 12.22 4.55 -9.96
CA THR A 102 11.86 3.36 -9.17
C THR A 102 11.17 2.34 -10.09
N ARG A 103 11.75 1.16 -10.22
CA ARG A 103 11.20 0.10 -11.08
C ARG A 103 9.85 -0.36 -10.53
N ASN A 104 8.80 -0.17 -11.31
CA ASN A 104 7.50 -0.76 -11.01
C ASN A 104 7.57 -2.29 -11.18
N ILE A 105 7.32 -3.01 -10.11
CA ILE A 105 7.27 -4.47 -10.10
C ILE A 105 5.80 -4.89 -10.18
N MET A 106 5.48 -5.80 -11.10
CA MET A 106 4.17 -6.43 -11.14
C MET A 106 3.95 -7.22 -9.84
N PRO A 107 2.83 -7.04 -9.11
CA PRO A 107 2.58 -7.82 -7.92
C PRO A 107 2.46 -9.30 -8.27
N LYS A 108 2.98 -10.14 -7.40
CA LYS A 108 2.81 -11.58 -7.50
C LYS A 108 1.39 -11.97 -7.07
N SER A 109 0.93 -13.13 -7.49
CA SER A 109 -0.34 -13.71 -7.04
C SER A 109 -0.33 -14.06 -5.53
N GLN A 110 0.85 -14.24 -4.96
CA GLN A 110 1.06 -14.46 -3.53
C GLN A 110 1.96 -13.34 -2.98
N TRP A 111 1.48 -12.67 -1.94
CA TRP A 111 2.21 -11.62 -1.24
C TRP A 111 2.76 -12.19 0.07
N SER A 112 4.07 -12.22 0.20
CA SER A 112 4.81 -12.76 1.34
C SER A 112 5.80 -11.73 1.89
N PHE A 113 5.33 -10.49 2.11
CA PHE A 113 6.15 -9.46 2.74
C PHE A 113 6.06 -9.59 4.26
N ASP A 114 7.18 -9.41 4.96
CA ASP A 114 7.24 -9.44 6.42
C ASP A 114 6.29 -8.40 7.04
N THR A 115 6.12 -7.25 6.38
CA THR A 115 5.21 -6.17 6.78
C THR A 115 3.73 -6.57 6.71
N HIS A 116 3.39 -7.68 6.05
CA HIS A 116 2.03 -8.19 5.98
C HIS A 116 1.66 -9.11 7.15
N ASP A 117 2.58 -9.39 8.07
CA ASP A 117 2.27 -10.15 9.28
C ASP A 117 1.25 -9.41 10.14
N ALA A 118 0.07 -10.05 10.34
CA ALA A 118 -1.05 -9.45 11.06
C ALA A 118 -0.79 -9.32 12.57
N ARG A 119 0.09 -10.16 13.15
CA ARG A 119 0.45 -10.07 14.55
C ARG A 119 1.31 -8.84 14.81
N ASP A 120 2.33 -8.62 13.97
CA ASP A 120 3.28 -7.54 14.19
C ASP A 120 2.73 -6.19 13.69
N TYR A 121 2.04 -6.19 12.58
CA TYR A 121 1.58 -4.96 11.92
C TYR A 121 0.06 -4.77 11.91
N GLY A 122 -0.66 -5.66 12.56
CA GLY A 122 -2.07 -5.52 12.88
C GLY A 122 -2.28 -5.42 14.39
N SER A 123 -2.11 -6.54 15.10
CA SER A 123 -2.41 -6.64 16.55
C SER A 123 -1.51 -5.74 17.40
N LYS A 124 -0.19 -5.68 17.16
CA LYS A 124 0.70 -4.82 17.94
C LYS A 124 0.38 -3.34 17.75
N ILE A 125 0.10 -2.90 16.50
CA ILE A 125 -0.26 -1.51 16.22
C ILE A 125 -1.59 -1.16 16.91
N LEU A 126 -2.60 -2.02 16.76
CA LEU A 126 -3.90 -1.77 17.38
C LEU A 126 -3.81 -1.77 18.92
N LYS A 127 -3.05 -2.71 19.49
CA LYS A 127 -2.82 -2.79 20.93
C LYS A 127 -2.09 -1.57 21.48
N ALA A 128 -1.16 -1.00 20.74
CA ALA A 128 -0.48 0.24 21.12
C ALA A 128 -1.44 1.44 21.17
N MET A 129 -2.50 1.43 20.39
CA MET A 129 -3.52 2.49 20.36
C MET A 129 -4.62 2.28 21.41
N LEU A 130 -5.15 1.04 21.51
CA LEU A 130 -6.41 0.75 22.20
C LEU A 130 -6.27 -0.24 23.36
N GLY A 131 -5.11 -0.89 23.54
CA GLY A 131 -4.97 -2.07 24.38
C GLY A 131 -5.61 -3.31 23.74
N ASP A 132 -5.91 -4.33 24.56
CA ASP A 132 -6.50 -5.60 24.11
C ASP A 132 -8.02 -5.45 23.92
N ARG A 133 -8.44 -4.83 22.81
CA ARG A 133 -9.86 -4.59 22.50
C ARG A 133 -10.38 -5.35 21.30
N PHE A 134 -9.51 -5.97 20.51
CA PHE A 134 -9.91 -6.63 19.28
C PHE A 134 -8.92 -7.68 18.84
N ASP A 135 -9.43 -8.85 18.50
CA ASP A 135 -8.66 -9.98 17.98
C ASP A 135 -8.56 -9.92 16.45
N PHE A 136 -7.43 -10.38 15.93
CA PHE A 136 -7.18 -10.59 14.50
C PHE A 136 -7.36 -9.37 13.58
N PRO A 137 -6.90 -8.15 13.94
CA PRO A 137 -6.90 -7.05 13.01
C PRO A 137 -6.00 -7.37 11.82
N LYS A 138 -6.36 -6.87 10.64
CA LYS A 138 -5.50 -6.99 9.45
C LYS A 138 -4.22 -6.16 9.62
N SER A 139 -3.12 -6.61 8.99
CA SER A 139 -1.92 -5.78 8.90
C SER A 139 -2.24 -4.45 8.22
N LEU A 140 -1.77 -3.35 8.81
CA LEU A 140 -1.88 -2.01 8.24
C LEU A 140 -1.23 -1.97 6.85
N TYR A 141 -0.03 -2.54 6.74
CA TYR A 141 0.77 -2.48 5.51
C TYR A 141 0.23 -3.40 4.41
N ALA A 142 -0.39 -4.52 4.75
CA ALA A 142 -1.08 -5.35 3.77
C ALA A 142 -2.26 -4.60 3.12
N VAL A 143 -3.03 -3.86 3.91
CA VAL A 143 -4.14 -3.03 3.39
C VAL A 143 -3.61 -1.80 2.64
N HIS A 144 -2.56 -1.15 3.17
CA HIS A 144 -1.88 -0.04 2.52
C HIS A 144 -1.35 -0.42 1.14
N ASP A 145 -0.62 -1.52 1.02
CA ASP A 145 -0.06 -1.98 -0.25
C ASP A 145 -1.15 -2.36 -1.25
N CYS A 146 -2.25 -2.97 -0.76
CA CYS A 146 -3.42 -3.24 -1.59
C CYS A 146 -3.98 -1.93 -2.17
N LEU A 147 -4.22 -0.93 -1.33
CA LEU A 147 -4.73 0.37 -1.77
C LEU A 147 -3.73 1.09 -2.68
N ASN A 148 -2.46 1.13 -2.32
CA ASN A 148 -1.39 1.73 -3.12
C ASN A 148 -1.35 1.13 -4.52
N TYR A 149 -1.51 -0.18 -4.63
CA TYR A 149 -1.51 -0.87 -5.91
C TYR A 149 -2.62 -0.41 -6.86
N PHE A 150 -3.84 -0.25 -6.34
CA PHE A 150 -5.00 0.13 -7.16
C PHE A 150 -5.20 1.65 -7.29
N GLU A 151 -4.78 2.42 -6.27
CA GLU A 151 -5.17 3.82 -6.11
C GLU A 151 -3.99 4.81 -6.12
N LYS A 152 -2.73 4.34 -6.29
CA LYS A 152 -1.54 5.22 -6.34
C LYS A 152 -1.69 6.36 -7.35
N ARG A 153 -2.27 6.07 -8.52
CA ARG A 153 -2.48 7.05 -9.60
C ARG A 153 -3.79 7.83 -9.49
N LYS A 154 -4.54 7.63 -8.41
CA LYS A 154 -5.84 8.28 -8.19
C LYS A 154 -5.85 9.01 -6.84
N PRO A 155 -5.21 10.18 -6.76
CA PRO A 155 -5.02 10.88 -5.49
C PRO A 155 -6.33 11.36 -4.84
N ASN A 156 -7.44 11.38 -5.56
CA ASN A 156 -8.76 11.80 -5.06
C ASN A 156 -9.78 10.65 -5.02
N ALA A 157 -9.34 9.38 -5.01
CA ALA A 157 -10.21 8.22 -4.99
C ALA A 157 -11.14 8.22 -3.76
N LEU A 158 -12.32 7.65 -3.93
CA LEU A 158 -13.23 7.30 -2.83
C LEU A 158 -13.14 5.80 -2.58
N ILE A 159 -12.72 5.43 -1.40
CA ILE A 159 -12.64 4.05 -0.92
C ILE A 159 -13.85 3.77 -0.03
N ILE A 160 -14.51 2.63 -0.24
CA ILE A 160 -15.63 2.19 0.58
C ILE A 160 -15.31 0.82 1.15
N ASP A 161 -15.42 0.68 2.46
CA ASP A 161 -15.24 -0.57 3.19
C ASP A 161 -16.52 -0.91 3.95
N PHE A 162 -17.23 -1.94 3.49
CA PHE A 162 -18.51 -2.36 4.06
C PHE A 162 -18.38 -3.22 5.31
N PHE A 163 -17.18 -3.69 5.64
CA PHE A 163 -16.92 -4.51 6.82
C PHE A 163 -15.67 -4.02 7.54
N ALA A 164 -15.70 -2.76 7.96
CA ALA A 164 -14.54 -2.03 8.45
C ALA A 164 -13.81 -2.69 9.63
N GLY A 165 -14.51 -3.51 10.43
CA GLY A 165 -13.92 -4.23 11.56
C GLY A 165 -13.16 -3.28 12.48
N SER A 166 -11.85 -3.48 12.62
CA SER A 166 -11.00 -2.61 13.44
C SER A 166 -10.62 -1.27 12.79
N GLY A 167 -11.12 -0.92 11.59
CA GLY A 167 -10.83 0.35 10.93
C GLY A 167 -9.46 0.44 10.24
N THR A 168 -8.88 -0.69 9.85
CA THR A 168 -7.56 -0.71 9.20
C THR A 168 -7.55 0.06 7.88
N THR A 169 -8.63 0.02 7.12
CA THR A 169 -8.74 0.69 5.81
C THR A 169 -8.61 2.21 5.92
N MET A 170 -9.29 2.86 6.88
CA MET A 170 -9.16 4.31 7.09
C MET A 170 -7.72 4.68 7.47
N HIS A 171 -7.10 3.92 8.36
CA HIS A 171 -5.72 4.13 8.77
C HIS A 171 -4.76 4.04 7.57
N ALA A 172 -4.94 3.03 6.71
CA ALA A 172 -4.14 2.85 5.49
C ALA A 172 -4.36 3.96 4.46
N VAL A 173 -5.60 4.45 4.29
CA VAL A 173 -5.91 5.59 3.40
C VAL A 173 -5.23 6.87 3.90
N ASN A 174 -5.25 7.13 5.20
CA ASN A 174 -4.60 8.29 5.78
C ASN A 174 -3.07 8.22 5.62
N LEU A 175 -2.48 7.04 5.83
CA LEU A 175 -1.05 6.81 5.60
C LEU A 175 -0.68 7.07 4.13
N LEU A 176 -1.41 6.50 3.19
CA LEU A 176 -1.16 6.69 1.75
C LEU A 176 -1.28 8.16 1.33
N ASN A 177 -2.25 8.91 1.88
CA ASN A 177 -2.38 10.34 1.64
C ASN A 177 -1.21 11.14 2.23
N ALA A 178 -0.70 10.74 3.40
CA ALA A 178 0.44 11.38 4.02
C ALA A 178 1.74 11.15 3.23
N GLU A 179 1.90 10.00 2.61
CA GLU A 179 3.08 9.64 1.82
C GLU A 179 3.15 10.34 0.47
N ASP A 180 2.02 10.49 -0.22
CA ASP A 180 2.01 11.01 -1.60
C ASP A 180 1.28 12.36 -1.78
N GLY A 181 0.80 12.96 -0.67
CA GLY A 181 0.04 14.22 -0.70
C GLY A 181 -1.36 14.08 -1.30
N GLY A 182 -1.89 12.87 -1.36
CA GLY A 182 -3.22 12.59 -1.90
C GLY A 182 -4.35 13.10 -0.99
N HIS A 183 -5.55 13.14 -1.56
CA HIS A 183 -6.81 13.56 -0.90
C HIS A 183 -7.87 12.46 -1.03
N ARG A 184 -7.45 11.21 -0.94
CA ARG A 184 -8.36 10.06 -0.96
C ARG A 184 -9.29 10.12 0.23
N ARG A 185 -10.53 9.74 0.01
CA ARG A 185 -11.58 9.69 1.03
C ARG A 185 -11.94 8.25 1.32
N CYS A 186 -12.33 7.97 2.57
CA CYS A 186 -12.75 6.64 2.97
C CYS A 186 -14.11 6.70 3.66
N ILE A 187 -15.02 5.81 3.25
CA ILE A 187 -16.29 5.55 3.94
C ILE A 187 -16.20 4.15 4.51
N MET A 188 -16.24 4.05 5.83
CA MET A 188 -16.28 2.77 6.53
C MET A 188 -17.69 2.48 7.01
N VAL A 189 -18.18 1.30 6.74
CA VAL A 189 -19.47 0.82 7.23
C VAL A 189 -19.23 -0.42 8.07
N THR A 190 -19.77 -0.46 9.27
CA THR A 190 -19.72 -1.63 10.15
C THR A 190 -20.97 -1.68 11.02
N ASN A 191 -21.39 -2.89 11.39
CA ASN A 191 -22.35 -3.04 12.49
C ASN A 191 -21.64 -2.69 13.81
N ASN A 192 -22.42 -2.54 14.87
CA ASN A 192 -21.89 -2.30 16.21
C ASN A 192 -21.99 -3.59 17.04
N GLU A 193 -21.44 -4.67 16.52
CA GLU A 193 -21.48 -5.99 17.16
C GLU A 193 -20.60 -6.01 18.43
N VAL A 194 -21.13 -6.59 19.50
CA VAL A 194 -20.44 -6.80 20.76
C VAL A 194 -19.88 -8.23 20.79
N SER A 195 -18.67 -8.41 21.29
CA SER A 195 -18.05 -9.74 21.38
C SER A 195 -18.88 -10.69 22.27
N ALA A 196 -18.73 -11.99 22.06
CA ALA A 196 -19.52 -13.00 22.79
C ALA A 196 -19.30 -12.91 24.32
N ASP A 197 -18.06 -12.65 24.75
CA ASP A 197 -17.71 -12.56 26.17
C ASP A 197 -18.28 -11.29 26.82
N GLU A 198 -18.17 -10.14 26.13
CA GLU A 198 -18.75 -8.88 26.57
C GLU A 198 -20.27 -8.92 26.56
N ALA A 199 -20.88 -9.53 25.55
CA ALA A 199 -22.31 -9.73 25.47
C ALA A 199 -22.85 -10.56 26.65
N LYS A 200 -22.12 -11.62 27.03
CA LYS A 200 -22.46 -12.41 28.21
C LYS A 200 -22.37 -11.58 29.49
N MET A 201 -21.27 -10.86 29.68
CA MET A 201 -21.08 -9.97 30.83
C MET A 201 -22.16 -8.90 30.94
N LEU A 202 -22.57 -8.31 29.80
CA LEU A 202 -23.61 -7.29 29.75
C LEU A 202 -24.98 -7.88 30.10
N LYS A 203 -25.31 -9.06 29.57
CA LYS A 203 -26.56 -9.79 29.92
C LYS A 203 -26.63 -10.14 31.40
N ASP A 204 -25.52 -10.59 31.99
CA ASP A 204 -25.45 -10.89 33.43
C ASP A 204 -25.69 -9.63 34.30
N LYS A 205 -25.40 -8.45 33.77
CA LYS A 205 -25.68 -7.14 34.38
C LYS A 205 -27.08 -6.60 34.02
N GLY A 206 -27.89 -7.30 33.25
CA GLY A 206 -29.23 -6.94 32.86
C GLY A 206 -29.34 -6.04 31.62
N TYR A 207 -28.27 -5.76 30.91
CA TYR A 207 -28.28 -4.98 29.67
C TYR A 207 -28.64 -5.82 28.46
N GLN A 208 -29.28 -5.17 27.47
CA GLN A 208 -29.71 -5.76 26.22
C GLN A 208 -29.19 -4.98 25.01
N PRO A 209 -29.13 -5.60 23.79
CA PRO A 209 -28.86 -4.89 22.55
C PRO A 209 -29.76 -3.68 22.39
N GLY A 210 -29.13 -2.51 22.13
CA GLY A 210 -29.80 -1.22 22.02
C GLY A 210 -29.66 -0.34 23.28
N ASP A 211 -29.32 -0.92 24.44
CA ASP A 211 -29.03 -0.12 25.64
C ASP A 211 -27.69 0.65 25.46
N THR A 212 -27.61 1.83 26.05
CA THR A 212 -26.42 2.68 25.93
C THR A 212 -25.13 1.96 26.36
N GLU A 213 -25.21 1.16 27.45
CA GLU A 213 -24.05 0.41 27.96
C GLU A 213 -23.65 -0.75 27.05
N TRP A 214 -24.62 -1.35 26.35
CA TRP A 214 -24.37 -2.36 25.33
C TRP A 214 -23.67 -1.75 24.12
N GLU A 215 -24.23 -0.66 23.59
CA GLU A 215 -23.74 0.00 22.38
C GLU A 215 -22.31 0.54 22.53
N LYS A 216 -21.91 0.96 23.73
CA LYS A 216 -20.55 1.44 24.03
C LYS A 216 -19.47 0.38 23.81
N LEU A 217 -19.79 -0.90 23.99
CA LEU A 217 -18.84 -2.02 23.82
C LEU A 217 -18.89 -2.63 22.42
N GLY A 218 -19.77 -2.15 21.55
CA GLY A 218 -19.80 -2.59 20.17
C GLY A 218 -18.59 -2.14 19.36
N ILE A 219 -18.19 -2.95 18.38
CA ILE A 219 -16.96 -2.77 17.59
C ILE A 219 -16.82 -1.36 16.98
N ALA A 220 -17.92 -0.77 16.51
CA ALA A 220 -17.88 0.57 15.93
C ALA A 220 -17.44 1.64 16.94
N HIS A 221 -17.99 1.61 18.15
CA HIS A 221 -17.70 2.57 19.21
C HIS A 221 -16.43 2.23 20.00
N TYR A 222 -16.17 0.94 20.24
CA TYR A 222 -15.11 0.49 21.13
C TYR A 222 -13.76 0.30 20.43
N VAL A 223 -13.77 0.07 19.12
CA VAL A 223 -12.56 -0.25 18.35
C VAL A 223 -12.38 0.67 17.14
N THR A 224 -13.34 0.67 16.20
CA THR A 224 -13.19 1.32 14.89
C THR A 224 -13.00 2.83 15.03
N TRP A 225 -13.89 3.49 15.77
CA TRP A 225 -13.82 4.93 15.99
C TRP A 225 -12.61 5.35 16.82
N PRO A 226 -12.32 4.74 18.00
CA PRO A 226 -11.12 5.08 18.75
C PRO A 226 -9.82 4.89 17.98
N ARG A 227 -9.69 3.81 17.18
CA ARG A 227 -8.52 3.66 16.31
C ARG A 227 -8.40 4.80 15.31
N THR A 228 -9.51 5.21 14.70
CA THR A 228 -9.52 6.32 13.74
C THR A 228 -9.03 7.61 14.43
N VAL A 229 -9.55 7.93 15.61
CA VAL A 229 -9.12 9.09 16.39
C VAL A 229 -7.66 9.00 16.76
N CYS A 230 -7.21 7.88 17.36
CA CYS A 230 -5.81 7.69 17.75
C CYS A 230 -4.83 7.83 16.58
N SER A 231 -5.18 7.31 15.40
CA SER A 231 -4.33 7.44 14.22
C SER A 231 -4.26 8.87 13.68
N ILE A 232 -5.36 9.62 13.76
CA ILE A 232 -5.42 11.02 13.30
C ILE A 232 -4.69 11.95 14.28
N GLU A 233 -4.86 11.73 15.57
CA GLU A 233 -4.32 12.60 16.62
C GLU A 233 -2.92 12.20 17.11
N GLY A 234 -2.41 11.02 16.71
CA GLY A 234 -1.06 10.56 17.02
C GLY A 234 -0.84 10.08 18.46
N HIS A 235 -1.92 9.76 19.19
CA HIS A 235 -1.85 9.30 20.58
C HIS A 235 -2.74 8.06 20.83
N ASP A 236 -2.48 7.35 21.92
CA ASP A 236 -3.32 6.23 22.38
C ASP A 236 -4.60 6.74 23.06
N VAL A 237 -5.49 5.81 23.45
CA VAL A 237 -6.75 6.14 24.17
C VAL A 237 -6.54 6.79 25.54
N ASN A 238 -5.31 6.79 26.06
CA ASN A 238 -4.96 7.43 27.34
C ASN A 238 -4.29 8.80 27.12
N GLY A 239 -4.13 9.24 25.87
CA GLY A 239 -3.47 10.50 25.51
C GLY A 239 -1.93 10.42 25.44
N ASN A 240 -1.33 9.23 25.49
CA ASN A 240 0.11 9.10 25.34
C ASN A 240 0.50 9.10 23.86
N PRO A 241 1.56 9.81 23.45
CA PRO A 241 2.03 9.82 22.06
C PRO A 241 2.35 8.40 21.55
N LEU A 242 1.94 8.09 20.34
CA LEU A 242 2.30 6.83 19.70
C LEU A 242 3.80 6.79 19.42
N LYS A 243 4.39 5.60 19.50
CA LYS A 243 5.85 5.43 19.37
C LYS A 243 6.24 4.89 18.00
N GLY A 244 7.37 5.37 17.49
CA GLY A 244 7.97 4.91 16.23
C GLY A 244 7.43 5.62 15.00
N ASN A 245 7.95 5.22 13.85
CA ASN A 245 7.56 5.73 12.54
C ASN A 245 6.78 4.67 11.77
N TYR A 246 5.99 5.12 10.80
CA TYR A 246 5.41 4.20 9.81
C TYR A 246 6.53 3.59 8.96
N ILE A 247 6.46 2.27 8.73
CA ILE A 247 7.49 1.54 7.98
C ILE A 247 7.54 2.04 6.53
N GLY A 248 8.76 2.23 6.03
CA GLY A 248 8.97 2.71 4.66
C GLY A 248 8.81 4.23 4.50
N SER A 249 8.59 4.95 5.61
CA SER A 249 8.47 6.40 5.61
C SER A 249 9.16 7.01 6.83
N ASP A 250 9.46 8.32 6.77
CA ASP A 250 9.97 9.09 7.91
C ASP A 250 8.84 9.75 8.73
N ILE A 251 7.60 9.27 8.57
CA ILE A 251 6.41 9.83 9.24
C ILE A 251 6.31 9.27 10.65
N PRO A 252 6.49 10.07 11.71
CA PRO A 252 6.29 9.63 13.08
C PRO A 252 4.81 9.33 13.35
N MET A 253 4.52 8.22 14.02
CA MET A 253 3.13 7.88 14.39
C MET A 253 2.53 8.92 15.36
N ALA A 254 3.38 9.57 16.16
CA ALA A 254 2.97 10.62 17.11
C ALA A 254 2.51 11.92 16.45
N ASP A 255 2.88 12.20 15.19
CA ASP A 255 2.45 13.40 14.48
C ASP A 255 0.99 13.32 14.01
N GLY A 256 0.42 12.10 14.03
CA GLY A 256 -0.90 11.82 13.50
C GLY A 256 -1.03 12.14 12.01
N PHE A 257 -2.26 12.26 11.54
CA PHE A 257 -2.55 12.58 10.15
C PHE A 257 -3.33 13.89 10.01
N LYS A 258 -3.01 14.68 8.99
CA LYS A 258 -3.81 15.85 8.60
C LYS A 258 -5.11 15.40 7.92
N ALA A 259 -5.96 14.74 8.68
CA ALA A 259 -7.21 14.17 8.21
C ALA A 259 -8.37 14.62 9.08
N ASN A 260 -9.58 14.54 8.52
CA ASN A 260 -10.81 14.80 9.22
C ASN A 260 -11.72 13.57 9.13
N ALA A 261 -12.38 13.21 10.21
CA ALA A 261 -13.30 12.08 10.25
C ALA A 261 -14.56 12.45 11.00
N ALA A 262 -15.68 11.85 10.58
CA ALA A 262 -16.96 11.97 11.27
C ALA A 262 -17.57 10.59 11.47
N PHE A 263 -18.16 10.39 12.64
CA PHE A 263 -18.84 9.15 13.01
C PHE A 263 -20.36 9.36 12.92
N PHE A 264 -21.03 8.44 12.24
CA PHE A 264 -22.49 8.48 12.10
C PHE A 264 -23.10 7.14 12.53
N LYS A 265 -24.21 7.22 13.24
CA LYS A 265 -25.09 6.08 13.48
C LYS A 265 -26.19 6.10 12.42
N LEU A 266 -26.31 5.04 11.62
CA LEU A 266 -27.41 4.86 10.72
C LEU A 266 -28.66 4.50 11.53
N GLY A 267 -29.72 5.28 11.37
CA GLY A 267 -31.04 5.02 11.91
C GLY A 267 -32.06 4.87 10.79
N PHE A 268 -33.23 4.36 11.13
CA PHE A 268 -34.36 4.33 10.26
C PHE A 268 -35.40 5.35 10.76
N LEU A 269 -35.81 6.25 9.90
CA LEU A 269 -36.80 7.27 10.21
C LEU A 269 -38.13 6.93 9.55
N ASP A 270 -39.23 7.13 10.26
CA ASP A 270 -40.56 6.97 9.69
C ASP A 270 -40.80 7.98 8.56
N PRO A 271 -41.15 7.53 7.33
CA PRO A 271 -41.31 8.43 6.19
C PRO A 271 -42.38 9.49 6.37
N THR A 272 -43.45 9.21 7.11
CA THR A 272 -44.54 10.15 7.37
C THR A 272 -44.07 11.25 8.34
N ALA A 273 -43.39 10.84 9.41
CA ALA A 273 -42.80 11.81 10.37
C ALA A 273 -41.75 12.71 9.71
N VAL A 274 -40.96 12.17 8.76
CA VAL A 274 -40.01 12.97 7.97
C VAL A 274 -40.75 13.95 7.06
N SER A 275 -41.79 13.53 6.34
CA SER A 275 -42.55 14.40 5.44
C SER A 275 -43.31 15.52 6.17
N LEU A 276 -43.68 15.30 7.43
CA LEU A 276 -44.29 16.31 8.32
C LEU A 276 -43.25 17.23 9.01
N GLY A 277 -41.95 17.08 8.72
CA GLY A 277 -40.88 17.84 9.33
C GLY A 277 -40.57 17.50 10.79
N MET A 278 -41.23 16.52 11.39
CA MET A 278 -41.08 16.13 12.80
C MET A 278 -39.70 15.52 13.12
N ARG A 279 -38.95 15.11 12.12
CA ARG A 279 -37.62 14.49 12.25
C ARG A 279 -36.49 15.31 11.59
N PHE A 280 -36.70 16.58 11.41
CA PHE A 280 -35.74 17.45 10.71
C PHE A 280 -34.37 17.48 11.39
N SER A 281 -34.31 17.57 12.72
CA SER A 281 -33.07 17.56 13.49
C SER A 281 -32.25 16.30 13.26
N GLU A 282 -32.90 15.15 13.08
CA GLU A 282 -32.25 13.85 12.82
C GLU A 282 -31.74 13.74 11.38
N MET A 283 -32.33 14.51 10.45
CA MET A 283 -31.88 14.57 9.05
C MET A 283 -30.71 15.56 8.86
N LEU A 284 -30.51 16.47 9.79
CA LEU A 284 -29.55 17.57 9.65
C LEU A 284 -28.12 17.11 9.36
N PRO A 285 -27.56 16.04 9.97
CA PRO A 285 -26.25 15.54 9.63
C PRO A 285 -26.13 15.09 8.17
N THR A 286 -27.19 14.48 7.62
CA THR A 286 -27.23 14.07 6.21
C THR A 286 -27.25 15.28 5.27
N LEU A 287 -28.03 16.30 5.61
CA LEU A 287 -28.09 17.55 4.85
C LEU A 287 -26.75 18.29 4.89
N TRP A 288 -26.10 18.32 6.06
CA TRP A 288 -24.77 18.92 6.21
C TRP A 288 -23.72 18.20 5.37
N LEU A 289 -23.74 16.86 5.32
CA LEU A 289 -22.87 16.08 4.42
C LEU A 289 -23.12 16.42 2.95
N LYS A 290 -24.38 16.51 2.51
CA LYS A 290 -24.74 16.91 1.14
C LYS A 290 -24.28 18.33 0.82
N ALA A 291 -24.31 19.23 1.78
CA ALA A 291 -23.80 20.60 1.64
C ALA A 291 -22.26 20.70 1.65
N GLY A 292 -21.54 19.56 1.69
CA GLY A 292 -20.07 19.51 1.63
C GLY A 292 -19.38 19.49 3.00
N ALA A 293 -20.10 19.28 4.08
CA ALA A 293 -19.58 19.08 5.46
C ALA A 293 -18.57 20.16 5.89
N LYS A 294 -18.83 21.42 5.58
CA LYS A 294 -17.99 22.55 5.99
C LYS A 294 -18.31 23.01 7.41
N GLY A 295 -17.28 23.11 8.23
CA GLY A 295 -17.44 23.52 9.64
C GLY A 295 -18.04 22.41 10.53
N LYS A 296 -18.56 22.81 11.70
CA LYS A 296 -19.24 21.88 12.61
C LYS A 296 -20.64 21.56 12.07
N CYS A 297 -21.07 20.29 12.22
CA CYS A 297 -22.46 19.92 11.91
C CYS A 297 -23.43 20.77 12.77
N PRO A 298 -24.42 21.43 12.16
CA PRO A 298 -25.40 22.22 12.93
C PRO A 298 -26.19 21.34 13.90
N GLU A 299 -26.45 21.85 15.07
CA GLU A 299 -27.31 21.23 16.07
C GLU A 299 -28.50 22.18 16.30
N LEU A 300 -29.73 21.66 16.25
CA LEU A 300 -30.91 22.42 16.59
C LEU A 300 -31.20 22.25 18.07
N SER A 301 -31.39 23.34 18.80
CA SER A 301 -31.95 23.28 20.14
C SER A 301 -33.42 22.85 20.05
N SER A 302 -33.94 22.21 21.10
CA SER A 302 -35.32 21.72 21.17
C SER A 302 -36.39 22.81 21.00
N GLU A 303 -36.00 24.09 21.09
CA GLU A 303 -36.88 25.26 20.93
C GLU A 303 -36.86 25.84 19.50
N GLN A 304 -35.96 25.40 18.65
CA GLN A 304 -35.87 25.87 17.26
C GLN A 304 -36.68 24.94 16.34
N ILE A 305 -37.95 25.23 16.16
CA ILE A 305 -38.73 24.69 15.04
C ILE A 305 -38.15 25.36 13.79
N PRO A 306 -37.64 24.58 12.80
CA PRO A 306 -37.12 25.18 11.59
C PRO A 306 -38.24 25.94 10.88
N ASP A 307 -38.03 27.22 10.74
CA ASP A 307 -38.89 28.08 9.92
C ASP A 307 -38.86 27.55 8.47
N THR A 308 -39.99 27.67 7.78
CA THR A 308 -40.13 27.29 6.37
C THR A 308 -39.07 27.94 5.45
N VAL A 309 -38.52 29.07 5.84
CA VAL A 309 -37.46 29.81 5.15
C VAL A 309 -36.12 29.08 5.26
N SER A 310 -35.78 28.46 6.38
CA SER A 310 -34.56 27.64 6.53
C SER A 310 -34.58 26.38 5.66
N TYR A 311 -35.77 25.83 5.46
CA TYR A 311 -35.98 24.67 4.58
C TYR A 311 -35.75 25.03 3.10
N THR A 312 -36.17 26.22 2.68
CA THR A 312 -36.01 26.71 1.31
C THR A 312 -34.54 27.05 1.00
N HIS A 313 -33.79 27.54 1.97
CA HIS A 313 -32.38 27.90 1.82
C HIS A 313 -31.49 26.64 1.63
N LEU A 314 -31.78 25.56 2.34
CA LEU A 314 -31.07 24.29 2.18
C LEU A 314 -31.38 23.63 0.84
N ARG A 315 -32.58 23.82 0.29
CA ARG A 315 -32.91 23.33 -1.07
C ARG A 315 -32.36 24.17 -2.22
N ALA A 316 -32.15 25.46 -2.01
CA ALA A 316 -31.64 26.35 -3.07
C ALA A 316 -30.18 26.08 -3.45
N HIS A 317 -29.46 25.27 -2.69
CA HIS A 317 -28.10 24.79 -3.00
C HIS A 317 -28.09 23.43 -3.72
N GLU A 318 -29.23 22.85 -4.04
CA GLU A 318 -29.36 21.58 -4.79
C GLU A 318 -29.51 21.78 -6.32
N THR A 319 -29.54 23.01 -6.83
CA THR A 319 -29.51 23.37 -8.24
C THR A 319 -28.17 24.00 -8.58
#